data_0b50709338f0416ad2b78444be2eea13
#
_entry.id   0b50709338f0416ad2b78444be2eea13
#
_cell.length_a   1.000
_cell.length_b   1.000
_cell.length_c   1.000
_cell.angle_alpha   90.00
_cell.angle_beta   90.00
_cell.angle_gamma   90.00
#
_symmetry.space_group_name_H-M   'P 1'
#
loop_
_entity.id
_entity.type
_entity.pdbx_description
1 polymer ?
#
loop_
_entity_poly.entity_id
_entity_poly.type
_entity_poly.pdbx_seq_one_letter_code
_entity_poly.pdbx_strand_id
1 'polypeptide(L)'
;MWLINKLELINLIHKELPQIQCGRCDTPGCNQYAEAIVNGAPHDRCVPGGQETLNALNKLLGGNLPNVNLDYGPTIKTQKVRIIEEECIGCKKCITACPVDAIMGATNLMHSVIDDICTGCELCIEPCPVDCIEIVEVAKSDIAKPRKVSQSFYDLKESLDLNIKRSKIDNFSDENMDISNIINTQILNRSVDKSIGLEKMQHTITKSDLEKLHNFDQTNIDTFINENLEK
;
A
#
# COMPACT_ATOMS: atom_id res chain seq x y z
N MET A 1 21.84 -29.31 11.53
CA MET A 1 20.63 -28.46 11.58
C MET A 1 21.12 -27.04 11.38
N TRP A 2 20.93 -26.49 10.18
CA TRP A 2 21.32 -25.11 9.87
C TRP A 2 20.45 -24.19 10.72
N LEU A 3 21.08 -23.31 11.49
CA LEU A 3 20.37 -22.28 12.25
C LEU A 3 19.85 -21.25 11.26
N ILE A 4 18.56 -21.37 10.91
CA ILE A 4 17.84 -20.34 10.16
C ILE A 4 17.91 -19.07 11.00
N ASN A 5 18.43 -17.97 10.44
CA ASN A 5 18.44 -16.70 11.15
C ASN A 5 17.02 -16.10 11.20
N LYS A 6 16.79 -15.17 12.13
CA LYS A 6 15.49 -14.57 12.38
C LYS A 6 14.90 -13.93 11.12
N LEU A 7 15.71 -13.23 10.34
CA LEU A 7 15.28 -12.55 9.10
C LEU A 7 14.88 -13.56 8.02
N GLU A 8 15.63 -14.65 7.90
CA GLU A 8 15.32 -15.73 6.95
C GLU A 8 14.00 -16.41 7.29
N LEU A 9 13.73 -16.64 8.58
CA LEU A 9 12.45 -17.20 9.04
C LEU A 9 11.27 -16.23 8.76
N ILE A 10 11.45 -14.93 8.99
CA ILE A 10 10.44 -13.91 8.63
C ILE A 10 10.13 -13.99 7.13
N ASN A 11 11.13 -14.04 6.28
CA ASN A 11 10.95 -14.12 4.83
C ASN A 11 10.24 -15.41 4.38
N LEU A 12 10.51 -16.54 5.03
CA LEU A 12 9.83 -17.80 4.75
C LEU A 12 8.35 -17.72 5.15
N ILE A 13 8.03 -17.23 6.34
CA ILE A 13 6.66 -17.02 6.79
C ILE A 13 5.93 -16.05 5.87
N HIS A 14 6.56 -14.92 5.54
CA HIS A 14 5.99 -13.89 4.67
C HIS A 14 5.59 -14.45 3.30
N LYS A 15 6.37 -15.36 2.72
CA LYS A 15 6.05 -16.01 1.43
C LYS A 15 4.80 -16.89 1.49
N GLU A 16 4.49 -17.49 2.64
CA GLU A 16 3.29 -18.31 2.82
C GLU A 16 2.02 -17.48 3.06
N LEU A 17 2.16 -16.19 3.38
CA LEU A 17 1.03 -15.30 3.57
C LEU A 17 0.41 -14.85 2.23
N PRO A 18 -0.90 -14.57 2.18
CA PRO A 18 -1.63 -14.33 0.94
C PRO A 18 -1.33 -12.97 0.27
N GLN A 19 -0.51 -12.13 0.88
CA GLN A 19 -0.09 -10.82 0.35
C GLN A 19 -1.25 -9.85 0.04
N ILE A 20 -2.28 -9.84 0.88
CA ILE A 20 -3.48 -8.99 0.71
C ILE A 20 -3.29 -7.61 1.37
N GLN A 21 -2.43 -7.50 2.37
CA GLN A 21 -2.16 -6.27 3.15
C GLN A 21 -3.42 -5.69 3.82
N CYS A 22 -4.30 -6.57 4.35
CA CYS A 22 -5.63 -6.19 4.85
C CYS A 22 -5.66 -5.74 6.33
N GLY A 23 -4.58 -5.96 7.08
CA GLY A 23 -4.50 -5.56 8.49
C GLY A 23 -5.35 -6.37 9.48
N ARG A 24 -6.14 -7.36 9.04
CA ARG A 24 -7.10 -8.10 9.90
C ARG A 24 -6.45 -8.91 11.02
N CYS A 25 -5.17 -9.27 10.90
CA CYS A 25 -4.40 -10.02 11.91
C CYS A 25 -3.83 -9.15 13.04
N ASP A 26 -4.33 -7.94 13.24
CA ASP A 26 -3.84 -6.90 14.16
C ASP A 26 -2.43 -6.38 13.83
N THR A 27 -1.99 -6.55 12.57
CA THR A 27 -0.74 -5.98 12.08
C THR A 27 -0.99 -5.20 10.80
N PRO A 28 -0.25 -4.12 10.53
CA PRO A 28 -0.52 -3.24 9.39
C PRO A 28 -0.41 -3.93 8.03
N GLY A 29 0.47 -4.93 7.90
CA GLY A 29 0.72 -5.64 6.66
C GLY A 29 1.21 -7.08 6.87
N CYS A 30 1.40 -7.81 5.77
CA CYS A 30 1.80 -9.22 5.84
C CYS A 30 3.23 -9.39 6.35
N ASN A 31 4.15 -8.49 6.06
CA ASN A 31 5.51 -8.58 6.59
C ASN A 31 5.55 -8.39 8.10
N GLN A 32 4.81 -7.41 8.63
CA GLN A 32 4.71 -7.14 10.05
C GLN A 32 4.04 -8.32 10.81
N TYR A 33 3.11 -9.03 10.14
CA TYR A 33 2.55 -10.26 10.74
C TYR A 33 3.59 -11.39 10.77
N ALA A 34 4.38 -11.56 9.72
CA ALA A 34 5.47 -12.54 9.73
C ALA A 34 6.49 -12.25 10.85
N GLU A 35 6.83 -10.99 11.08
CA GLU A 35 7.67 -10.54 12.19
C GLU A 35 7.03 -10.84 13.56
N ALA A 36 5.73 -10.57 13.70
CA ALA A 36 4.99 -10.85 14.92
C ALA A 36 4.97 -12.34 15.25
N ILE A 37 4.79 -13.22 14.26
CA ILE A 37 4.86 -14.68 14.44
C ILE A 37 6.23 -15.11 14.95
N VAL A 38 7.31 -14.61 14.37
CA VAL A 38 8.68 -14.91 14.83
C VAL A 38 8.95 -14.39 16.24
N ASN A 39 8.22 -13.35 16.67
CA ASN A 39 8.27 -12.81 18.03
C ASN A 39 7.29 -13.48 18.99
N GLY A 40 6.60 -14.56 18.58
CA GLY A 40 5.73 -15.38 19.44
C GLY A 40 4.24 -15.13 19.29
N ALA A 41 3.79 -14.32 18.31
CA ALA A 41 2.36 -14.21 18.03
C ALA A 41 1.80 -15.52 17.44
N PRO A 42 0.54 -15.88 17.72
CA PRO A 42 -0.11 -17.02 17.07
C PRO A 42 -0.17 -16.86 15.55
N HIS A 43 0.07 -17.97 14.83
CA HIS A 43 0.09 -17.95 13.36
C HIS A 43 -1.25 -18.36 12.71
N ASP A 44 -2.34 -18.36 13.47
CA ASP A 44 -3.72 -18.69 13.06
C ASP A 44 -4.59 -17.47 12.73
N ARG A 45 -4.04 -16.23 12.79
CA ARG A 45 -4.81 -14.99 12.63
C ARG A 45 -5.07 -14.58 11.18
N CYS A 46 -4.43 -15.24 10.21
CA CYS A 46 -4.59 -14.87 8.80
C CYS A 46 -5.88 -15.44 8.21
N VAL A 47 -7.02 -14.81 8.48
CA VAL A 47 -8.33 -15.21 7.98
C VAL A 47 -8.44 -15.18 6.45
N PRO A 48 -7.94 -14.15 5.74
CA PRO A 48 -7.95 -14.12 4.28
C PRO A 48 -7.13 -15.22 3.62
N GLY A 49 -6.08 -15.70 4.29
CA GLY A 49 -5.28 -16.84 3.83
C GLY A 49 -5.95 -18.19 4.08
N GLY A 50 -6.89 -18.22 5.01
CA GLY A 50 -7.69 -19.40 5.34
C GLY A 50 -6.86 -20.59 5.82
N GLN A 51 -7.49 -21.76 5.74
CA GLN A 51 -6.87 -23.01 6.19
C GLN A 51 -5.63 -23.40 5.38
N GLU A 52 -5.57 -23.00 4.10
CA GLU A 52 -4.43 -23.26 3.22
C GLU A 52 -3.15 -22.61 3.77
N THR A 53 -3.24 -21.31 4.12
CA THR A 53 -2.14 -20.58 4.73
C THR A 53 -1.78 -21.11 6.12
N LEU A 54 -2.77 -21.41 6.96
CA LEU A 54 -2.52 -21.98 8.28
C LEU A 54 -1.78 -23.33 8.19
N ASN A 55 -2.18 -24.21 7.28
CA ASN A 55 -1.50 -25.49 7.08
C ASN A 55 -0.05 -25.33 6.60
N ALA A 56 0.20 -24.36 5.72
CA ALA A 56 1.56 -24.03 5.28
C ALA A 56 2.43 -23.51 6.43
N LEU A 57 1.89 -22.61 7.27
CA LEU A 57 2.57 -22.10 8.45
C LEU A 57 2.79 -23.18 9.53
N ASN A 58 1.83 -24.07 9.77
CA ASN A 58 2.00 -25.21 10.65
C ASN A 58 3.17 -26.09 10.20
N LYS A 59 3.24 -26.39 8.89
CA LYS A 59 4.34 -27.18 8.33
C LYS A 59 5.69 -26.49 8.46
N LEU A 60 5.75 -25.19 8.24
CA LEU A 60 6.97 -24.40 8.31
C LEU A 60 7.49 -24.27 9.75
N LEU A 61 6.59 -24.04 10.70
CA LEU A 61 6.93 -23.74 12.09
C LEU A 61 6.95 -24.99 13.00
N GLY A 62 6.56 -26.16 12.47
CA GLY A 62 6.36 -27.37 13.28
C GLY A 62 5.19 -27.28 14.25
N GLY A 63 4.23 -26.38 13.98
CA GLY A 63 3.01 -26.20 14.75
C GLY A 63 1.90 -27.17 14.36
N ASN A 64 0.82 -27.20 15.12
CA ASN A 64 -0.37 -28.00 14.85
C ASN A 64 -1.65 -27.27 15.29
N LEU A 65 -1.82 -26.00 14.87
CA LEU A 65 -3.06 -25.29 15.12
C LEU A 65 -4.15 -25.82 14.18
N PRO A 66 -5.33 -26.25 14.71
CA PRO A 66 -6.30 -26.96 13.89
C PRO A 66 -7.07 -26.06 12.93
N ASN A 67 -7.40 -24.85 13.35
CA ASN A 67 -8.28 -23.94 12.61
C ASN A 67 -7.76 -22.52 12.66
N VAL A 68 -8.13 -21.76 11.62
CA VAL A 68 -7.93 -20.30 11.61
C VAL A 68 -8.80 -19.67 12.69
N ASN A 69 -8.27 -18.69 13.37
CA ASN A 69 -9.01 -17.96 14.41
C ASN A 69 -9.98 -16.95 13.78
N LEU A 70 -11.28 -17.27 13.85
CA LEU A 70 -12.36 -16.47 13.26
C LEU A 70 -12.69 -15.18 14.07
N ASP A 71 -12.07 -14.95 15.21
CA ASP A 71 -12.17 -13.66 15.93
C ASP A 71 -11.61 -12.50 15.09
N TYR A 72 -10.72 -12.81 14.14
CA TYR A 72 -10.13 -11.85 13.18
C TYR A 72 -10.99 -11.62 11.92
N GLY A 73 -12.21 -12.12 11.90
CA GLY A 73 -13.22 -11.93 10.86
C GLY A 73 -13.53 -13.17 10.05
N PRO A 74 -14.41 -13.08 9.07
CA PRO A 74 -14.75 -14.19 8.17
C PRO A 74 -13.65 -14.46 7.15
N THR A 75 -13.61 -15.69 6.63
CA THR A 75 -12.79 -16.03 5.47
C THR A 75 -13.22 -15.21 4.26
N ILE A 76 -12.24 -14.69 3.51
CA ILE A 76 -12.49 -13.89 2.30
C ILE A 76 -12.35 -14.78 1.08
N LYS A 77 -13.31 -14.68 0.16
CA LYS A 77 -13.21 -15.28 -1.16
C LYS A 77 -12.15 -14.57 -2.01
N THR A 78 -11.75 -15.18 -3.12
CA THR A 78 -10.88 -14.53 -4.09
C THR A 78 -11.67 -13.43 -4.81
N GLN A 79 -11.31 -12.17 -4.58
CA GLN A 79 -12.09 -11.03 -4.99
C GLN A 79 -11.23 -9.79 -5.27
N LYS A 80 -11.83 -8.83 -5.97
CA LYS A 80 -11.37 -7.46 -6.15
C LYS A 80 -12.51 -6.50 -5.79
N VAL A 81 -12.25 -5.21 -5.84
CA VAL A 81 -13.29 -4.19 -5.72
C VAL A 81 -13.44 -3.44 -7.04
N ARG A 82 -14.66 -2.97 -7.30
CA ARG A 82 -14.99 -2.08 -8.41
C ARG A 82 -15.68 -0.83 -7.86
N ILE A 83 -15.37 0.32 -8.42
CA ILE A 83 -16.04 1.57 -8.09
C ILE A 83 -17.10 1.84 -9.16
N ILE A 84 -18.33 2.15 -8.74
CA ILE A 84 -19.40 2.64 -9.59
C ILE A 84 -19.12 4.12 -9.83
N GLU A 85 -18.56 4.43 -10.99
CA GLU A 85 -18.01 5.76 -11.30
C GLU A 85 -19.09 6.85 -11.28
N GLU A 86 -20.31 6.52 -11.71
CA GLU A 86 -21.47 7.43 -11.75
C GLU A 86 -21.93 7.86 -10.34
N GLU A 87 -21.70 7.04 -9.34
CA GLU A 87 -22.05 7.31 -7.95
C GLU A 87 -20.90 7.95 -7.16
N CYS A 88 -19.70 7.95 -7.71
CA CYS A 88 -18.51 8.40 -7.04
C CYS A 88 -18.40 9.93 -6.94
N ILE A 89 -18.39 10.46 -5.72
CA ILE A 89 -18.32 11.92 -5.46
C ILE A 89 -16.89 12.48 -5.39
N GLY A 90 -15.85 11.68 -5.60
CA GLY A 90 -14.46 12.14 -5.59
C GLY A 90 -13.93 12.55 -4.21
N CYS A 91 -14.34 11.90 -3.11
CA CYS A 91 -13.97 12.27 -1.75
C CYS A 91 -12.55 11.83 -1.30
N LYS A 92 -11.86 11.00 -2.06
CA LYS A 92 -10.51 10.44 -1.83
C LYS A 92 -10.35 9.51 -0.61
N LYS A 93 -11.38 9.22 0.15
CA LYS A 93 -11.25 8.38 1.35
C LYS A 93 -10.76 6.97 1.01
N CYS A 94 -11.25 6.38 -0.07
CA CYS A 94 -10.82 5.06 -0.58
C CYS A 94 -9.35 5.05 -1.03
N ILE A 95 -8.85 6.15 -1.63
CA ILE A 95 -7.43 6.30 -2.01
C ILE A 95 -6.55 6.26 -0.76
N THR A 96 -6.92 7.02 0.28
CA THR A 96 -6.18 7.05 1.54
C THR A 96 -6.18 5.69 2.24
N ALA A 97 -7.30 4.97 2.20
CA ALA A 97 -7.46 3.66 2.84
C ALA A 97 -6.76 2.52 2.08
N CYS A 98 -6.48 2.66 0.78
CA CYS A 98 -5.87 1.60 -0.02
C CYS A 98 -4.41 1.37 0.38
N PRO A 99 -4.02 0.17 0.87
CA PRO A 99 -2.66 -0.07 1.35
C PRO A 99 -1.63 -0.19 0.22
N VAL A 100 -2.07 -0.41 -1.02
CA VAL A 100 -1.21 -0.66 -2.19
C VAL A 100 -1.39 0.38 -3.30
N ASP A 101 -2.04 1.51 -3.02
CA ASP A 101 -2.32 2.59 -3.98
C ASP A 101 -3.01 2.12 -5.28
N ALA A 102 -3.88 1.12 -5.17
CA ALA A 102 -4.61 0.56 -6.31
C ALA A 102 -5.79 1.44 -6.79
N ILE A 103 -6.03 2.60 -6.19
CA ILE A 103 -7.16 3.48 -6.53
C ILE A 103 -6.63 4.80 -7.04
N MET A 104 -7.08 5.17 -8.24
CA MET A 104 -6.75 6.45 -8.90
C MET A 104 -7.92 7.42 -8.80
N GLY A 105 -7.60 8.70 -8.81
CA GLY A 105 -8.58 9.77 -8.82
C GLY A 105 -8.08 11.04 -8.13
N ALA A 106 -8.93 12.05 -8.07
CA ALA A 106 -8.62 13.31 -7.41
C ALA A 106 -9.86 13.86 -6.69
N THR A 107 -9.68 14.94 -5.93
CA THR A 107 -10.78 15.62 -5.25
C THR A 107 -11.83 16.07 -6.28
N ASN A 108 -13.11 15.74 -6.02
CA ASN A 108 -14.24 16.04 -6.90
C ASN A 108 -14.17 15.43 -8.32
N LEU A 109 -13.32 14.42 -8.51
CA LEU A 109 -13.28 13.60 -9.72
C LEU A 109 -13.54 12.16 -9.35
N MET A 110 -14.23 11.42 -10.23
CA MET A 110 -14.49 10.00 -10.02
C MET A 110 -13.21 9.23 -9.76
N HIS A 111 -13.32 8.16 -8.98
CA HIS A 111 -12.21 7.26 -8.70
C HIS A 111 -12.36 5.98 -9.51
N SER A 112 -11.23 5.37 -9.86
CA SER A 112 -11.19 4.10 -10.57
C SER A 112 -10.18 3.15 -9.93
N VAL A 113 -10.40 1.84 -10.05
CA VAL A 113 -9.50 0.81 -9.49
C VAL A 113 -8.52 0.34 -10.54
N ILE A 114 -7.25 0.20 -10.17
CA ILE A 114 -6.22 -0.42 -10.99
C ILE A 114 -6.23 -1.91 -10.70
N ASP A 115 -6.83 -2.69 -11.59
CA ASP A 115 -7.01 -4.14 -11.44
C ASP A 115 -5.72 -4.91 -11.20
N ASP A 116 -4.63 -4.50 -11.85
CA ASP A 116 -3.32 -5.13 -11.74
C ASP A 116 -2.64 -4.91 -10.38
N ILE A 117 -3.19 -4.05 -9.52
CA ILE A 117 -2.64 -3.72 -8.19
C ILE A 117 -3.60 -4.10 -7.08
N CYS A 118 -4.92 -4.12 -7.33
CA CYS A 118 -5.94 -4.40 -6.32
C CYS A 118 -5.80 -5.81 -5.76
N THR A 119 -5.57 -5.92 -4.43
CA THR A 119 -5.42 -7.18 -3.70
C THR A 119 -6.73 -7.75 -3.15
N GLY A 120 -7.83 -6.99 -3.21
CA GLY A 120 -9.12 -7.38 -2.66
C GLY A 120 -9.21 -7.30 -1.13
N CYS A 121 -8.49 -6.38 -0.51
CA CYS A 121 -8.41 -6.24 0.96
C CYS A 121 -9.65 -5.62 1.62
N GLU A 122 -10.59 -5.05 0.86
CA GLU A 122 -11.83 -4.39 1.30
C GLU A 122 -11.68 -3.09 2.11
N LEU A 123 -10.48 -2.64 2.44
CA LEU A 123 -10.25 -1.46 3.28
C LEU A 123 -10.81 -0.15 2.72
N CYS A 124 -11.11 -0.10 1.42
CA CYS A 124 -11.69 1.07 0.76
C CYS A 124 -13.22 1.15 0.89
N ILE A 125 -13.90 0.08 1.31
CA ILE A 125 -15.38 0.00 1.33
C ILE A 125 -15.92 0.83 2.48
N GLU A 126 -15.53 0.53 3.72
CA GLU A 126 -16.04 1.20 4.93
C GLU A 126 -15.93 2.74 4.88
N PRO A 127 -14.81 3.35 4.43
CA PRO A 127 -14.69 4.80 4.41
C PRO A 127 -15.48 5.49 3.28
N CYS A 128 -16.11 4.73 2.37
CA CYS A 128 -16.89 5.30 1.27
C CYS A 128 -18.22 5.86 1.78
N PRO A 129 -18.46 7.18 1.68
CA PRO A 129 -19.67 7.78 2.26
C PRO A 129 -20.92 7.60 1.40
N VAL A 130 -20.78 7.07 0.18
CA VAL A 130 -21.89 6.87 -0.79
C VAL A 130 -22.01 5.41 -1.22
N ASP A 131 -21.28 4.50 -0.59
CA ASP A 131 -21.31 3.04 -0.81
C ASP A 131 -21.18 2.62 -2.28
N CYS A 132 -20.43 3.41 -3.08
CA CYS A 132 -20.25 3.15 -4.51
C CYS A 132 -19.14 2.12 -4.83
N ILE A 133 -18.73 1.30 -3.86
CA ILE A 133 -17.67 0.29 -4.04
C ILE A 133 -18.24 -1.11 -3.87
N GLU A 134 -18.16 -1.90 -4.92
CA GLU A 134 -18.68 -3.26 -4.97
C GLU A 134 -17.55 -4.28 -4.87
N ILE A 135 -17.84 -5.43 -4.25
CA ILE A 135 -16.98 -6.62 -4.26
C ILE A 135 -17.29 -7.45 -5.51
N VAL A 136 -16.26 -7.80 -6.27
CA VAL A 136 -16.36 -8.65 -7.45
C VAL A 136 -15.55 -9.93 -7.22
N GLU A 137 -16.21 -11.10 -7.25
CA GLU A 137 -15.52 -12.37 -7.20
C GLU A 137 -14.71 -12.57 -8.50
N VAL A 138 -13.47 -13.01 -8.38
CA VAL A 138 -12.56 -13.20 -9.52
C VAL A 138 -11.84 -14.55 -9.41
N ALA A 139 -11.26 -15.01 -10.50
CA ALA A 139 -10.47 -16.24 -10.49
C ALA A 139 -9.15 -16.04 -9.71
N LYS A 140 -8.59 -17.15 -9.20
CA LYS A 140 -7.28 -17.10 -8.51
C LYS A 140 -6.16 -16.56 -9.42
N SER A 141 -6.24 -16.76 -10.73
CA SER A 141 -5.31 -16.21 -11.72
C SER A 141 -5.28 -14.69 -11.73
N ASP A 142 -6.44 -14.05 -11.59
CA ASP A 142 -6.60 -12.59 -11.74
C ASP A 142 -6.07 -11.82 -10.53
N ILE A 143 -5.94 -12.48 -9.38
CA ILE A 143 -5.41 -11.92 -8.14
C ILE A 143 -3.93 -12.26 -7.91
N ALA A 144 -3.38 -13.22 -8.64
CA ALA A 144 -2.01 -13.71 -8.43
C ALA A 144 -0.96 -12.62 -8.70
N LYS A 145 -1.12 -11.86 -9.79
CA LYS A 145 -0.23 -10.75 -10.14
C LYS A 145 -0.30 -9.60 -9.11
N PRO A 146 -1.50 -9.06 -8.75
CA PRO A 146 -1.62 -8.05 -7.72
C PRO A 146 -0.97 -8.46 -6.39
N ARG A 147 -1.23 -9.67 -5.92
CA ARG A 147 -0.67 -10.17 -4.66
C ARG A 147 0.84 -10.34 -4.69
N LYS A 148 1.41 -10.75 -5.83
CA LYS A 148 2.85 -10.89 -6.00
C LYS A 148 3.62 -9.57 -5.84
N VAL A 149 3.04 -8.45 -6.29
CA VAL A 149 3.67 -7.12 -6.25
C VAL A 149 3.20 -6.26 -5.07
N SER A 150 2.22 -6.74 -4.30
CA SER A 150 1.55 -5.95 -3.26
C SER A 150 2.50 -5.45 -2.17
N GLN A 151 3.51 -6.25 -1.79
CA GLN A 151 4.47 -5.83 -0.78
C GLN A 151 5.27 -4.61 -1.23
N SER A 152 5.74 -4.59 -2.48
CA SER A 152 6.48 -3.44 -3.01
C SER A 152 5.64 -2.16 -3.04
N PHE A 153 4.36 -2.27 -3.41
CA PHE A 153 3.44 -1.12 -3.38
C PHE A 153 3.12 -0.66 -1.96
N TYR A 154 2.96 -1.63 -1.03
CA TYR A 154 2.76 -1.34 0.38
C TYR A 154 3.95 -0.58 0.98
N ASP A 155 5.16 -1.08 0.78
CA ASP A 155 6.40 -0.47 1.28
C ASP A 155 6.61 0.93 0.69
N LEU A 156 6.34 1.09 -0.60
CA LEU A 156 6.41 2.39 -1.27
C LEU A 156 5.43 3.39 -0.65
N LYS A 157 4.18 3.00 -0.45
CA LYS A 157 3.17 3.86 0.18
C LYS A 157 3.56 4.23 1.61
N GLU A 158 3.97 3.26 2.42
CA GLU A 158 4.40 3.50 3.80
C GLU A 158 5.56 4.49 3.86
N SER A 159 6.56 4.33 3.00
CA SER A 159 7.69 5.25 2.91
C SER A 159 7.28 6.68 2.53
N LEU A 160 6.36 6.82 1.57
CA LEU A 160 5.81 8.11 1.14
C LEU A 160 5.01 8.78 2.26
N ASP A 161 4.16 8.02 2.97
CA ASP A 161 3.36 8.55 4.08
C ASP A 161 4.23 8.97 5.27
N LEU A 162 5.32 8.25 5.55
CA LEU A 162 6.32 8.65 6.55
C LEU A 162 7.04 9.93 6.16
N ASN A 163 7.43 10.08 4.91
CA ASN A 163 8.09 11.30 4.41
C ASN A 163 7.14 12.51 4.44
N ILE A 164 5.85 12.33 4.10
CA ILE A 164 4.84 13.38 4.26
C ILE A 164 4.67 13.79 5.73
N LYS A 165 4.65 12.84 6.65
CA LYS A 165 4.56 13.13 8.09
C LYS A 165 5.80 13.87 8.59
N ARG A 166 7.01 13.46 8.19
CA ARG A 166 8.27 14.13 8.54
C ARG A 166 8.30 15.57 8.01
N SER A 167 8.01 15.77 6.72
CA SER A 167 8.00 17.11 6.13
C SER A 167 6.97 18.04 6.78
N LYS A 168 5.83 17.53 7.28
CA LYS A 168 4.89 18.33 8.06
C LYS A 168 5.42 18.72 9.42
N ILE A 169 6.20 17.87 10.09
CA ILE A 169 6.82 18.16 11.39
C ILE A 169 7.93 19.20 11.22
N ASP A 170 8.78 19.04 10.21
CA ASP A 170 9.90 19.95 9.95
C ASP A 170 9.40 21.35 9.53
N ASN A 171 8.26 21.44 8.83
CA ASN A 171 7.63 22.72 8.45
C ASN A 171 6.99 23.48 9.61
N PHE A 172 6.77 22.83 10.79
CA PHE A 172 6.35 23.55 12.00
C PHE A 172 7.52 24.29 12.69
N SER A 173 8.76 23.99 12.33
CA SER A 173 9.97 24.57 12.92
C SER A 173 10.61 25.70 12.09
N ASP A 174 10.27 25.84 10.80
CA ASP A 174 10.87 26.85 9.92
C ASP A 174 9.80 27.61 9.11
N GLU A 175 9.76 28.94 9.25
CA GLU A 175 8.87 29.86 8.52
C GLU A 175 9.19 29.97 7.01
N ASN A 176 10.18 29.25 6.49
CA ASN A 176 10.54 29.20 5.07
C ASN A 176 10.24 27.83 4.48
N MET A 177 9.00 27.65 4.03
CA MET A 177 8.55 26.47 3.31
C MET A 177 9.17 26.43 1.91
N ASP A 178 10.24 25.65 1.71
CA ASP A 178 10.77 25.36 0.38
C ASP A 178 9.88 24.29 -0.30
N ILE A 179 8.88 24.78 -1.05
CA ILE A 179 7.90 23.99 -1.80
C ILE A 179 8.61 23.05 -2.80
N SER A 180 9.82 23.39 -3.26
CA SER A 180 10.61 22.58 -4.20
C SER A 180 10.95 21.19 -3.62
N ASN A 181 11.22 21.08 -2.32
CA ASN A 181 11.50 19.79 -1.67
C ASN A 181 10.28 18.88 -1.53
N ILE A 182 9.09 19.44 -1.36
CA ILE A 182 7.83 18.67 -1.29
C ILE A 182 7.45 18.13 -2.69
N ILE A 183 7.68 18.92 -3.72
CA ILE A 183 7.36 18.58 -5.11
C ILE A 183 8.31 17.51 -5.63
N ASN A 184 9.62 17.63 -5.38
CA ASN A 184 10.63 16.73 -5.91
C ASN A 184 10.53 15.30 -5.36
N THR A 185 10.14 15.12 -4.10
CA THR A 185 10.19 13.79 -3.48
C THR A 185 8.91 12.98 -3.64
N GLN A 186 7.74 13.60 -3.85
CA GLN A 186 6.47 12.87 -3.67
C GLN A 186 5.48 12.99 -4.82
N ILE A 187 5.44 14.13 -5.52
CA ILE A 187 4.43 14.35 -6.55
C ILE A 187 4.94 13.87 -7.90
N LEU A 188 6.23 14.04 -8.19
CA LEU A 188 6.86 13.54 -9.41
C LEU A 188 6.79 12.01 -9.53
N ASN A 189 7.06 11.27 -8.46
CA ASN A 189 6.99 9.80 -8.47
C ASN A 189 5.56 9.25 -8.61
N ARG A 190 4.52 10.02 -8.23
CA ARG A 190 3.12 9.65 -8.40
C ARG A 190 2.49 10.16 -9.69
N SER A 191 3.03 11.22 -10.30
CA SER A 191 2.38 11.93 -11.41
C SER A 191 3.12 11.90 -12.73
N VAL A 192 4.31 11.31 -12.82
CA VAL A 192 5.07 11.25 -14.08
C VAL A 192 4.29 10.54 -15.19
N ASP A 193 3.38 9.63 -14.85
CA ASP A 193 2.50 8.99 -15.83
C ASP A 193 1.09 9.62 -15.95
N LYS A 194 0.80 10.73 -15.26
CA LYS A 194 -0.58 11.27 -15.22
C LYS A 194 -0.59 12.79 -15.41
N SER A 195 -0.76 13.21 -16.65
CA SER A 195 -0.90 14.60 -17.10
C SER A 195 -1.98 15.44 -16.38
N ILE A 196 -2.92 14.81 -15.68
CA ILE A 196 -4.06 15.48 -15.01
C ILE A 196 -3.67 16.12 -13.68
N GLY A 197 -2.62 15.65 -12.99
CA GLY A 197 -2.14 16.23 -11.73
C GLY A 197 -1.41 17.57 -11.90
N LEU A 198 -0.71 17.73 -13.01
CA LEU A 198 0.13 18.91 -13.29
C LEU A 198 -0.68 20.20 -13.54
N GLU A 199 -1.82 20.12 -14.24
CA GLU A 199 -2.63 21.30 -14.53
C GLU A 199 -3.24 21.95 -13.28
N LYS A 200 -3.65 21.15 -12.28
CA LYS A 200 -4.17 21.69 -11.00
C LYS A 200 -3.07 22.23 -10.08
N MET A 201 -1.85 21.73 -10.19
CA MET A 201 -0.70 22.25 -9.47
C MET A 201 -0.23 23.60 -10.02
N GLN A 202 -0.48 23.89 -11.31
CA GLN A 202 -0.12 25.19 -11.92
C GLN A 202 -0.76 26.38 -11.23
N HIS A 203 -1.87 26.21 -10.50
CA HIS A 203 -2.48 27.29 -9.73
C HIS A 203 -1.82 27.57 -8.36
N THR A 204 -0.97 26.65 -7.89
CA THR A 204 -0.32 26.76 -6.57
C THR A 204 1.21 26.96 -6.68
N ILE A 205 1.78 26.78 -7.86
CA ILE A 205 3.23 26.84 -8.12
C ILE A 205 3.54 28.06 -8.99
N THR A 206 4.53 28.83 -8.62
CA THR A 206 4.93 30.00 -9.41
C THR A 206 5.63 29.57 -10.71
N LYS A 207 5.61 30.45 -11.72
CA LYS A 207 6.29 30.21 -13.00
C LYS A 207 7.80 29.93 -12.83
N SER A 208 8.42 30.54 -11.79
CA SER A 208 9.81 30.31 -11.39
C SER A 208 10.07 28.87 -10.89
N ASP A 209 9.10 28.26 -10.23
CA ASP A 209 9.24 26.90 -9.71
C ASP A 209 9.11 25.86 -10.84
N LEU A 210 8.30 26.14 -11.85
CA LEU A 210 8.18 25.34 -13.08
C LEU A 210 9.45 25.37 -13.94
N GLU A 211 10.12 26.52 -14.02
CA GLU A 211 11.39 26.65 -14.74
C GLU A 211 12.53 25.88 -14.07
N LYS A 212 12.54 25.79 -12.74
CA LYS A 212 13.48 24.95 -11.99
C LYS A 212 13.22 23.46 -12.22
N LEU A 213 11.96 23.05 -12.29
CA LEU A 213 11.56 21.68 -12.59
C LEU A 213 11.92 21.24 -14.02
N HIS A 214 11.85 22.14 -15.01
CA HIS A 214 12.19 21.86 -16.41
C HIS A 214 13.69 21.60 -16.64
N ASN A 215 14.53 22.07 -15.72
CA ASN A 215 15.99 21.90 -15.79
C ASN A 215 16.50 20.70 -14.96
N PHE A 216 15.61 19.89 -14.37
CA PHE A 216 15.98 18.67 -13.68
C PHE A 216 16.08 17.51 -14.67
N ASP A 217 17.29 17.06 -14.94
CA ASP A 217 17.61 15.86 -15.68
C ASP A 217 17.37 14.61 -14.81
N GLN A 218 16.94 13.50 -15.43
CA GLN A 218 16.68 12.20 -14.77
C GLN A 218 17.90 11.72 -13.96
N THR A 219 19.11 12.00 -14.42
CA THR A 219 20.37 11.69 -13.73
C THR A 219 20.51 12.36 -12.37
N ASN A 220 19.98 13.56 -12.23
CA ASN A 220 20.01 14.30 -10.95
C ASN A 220 19.01 13.73 -9.94
N ILE A 221 17.90 13.16 -10.42
CA ILE A 221 16.87 12.54 -9.58
C ILE A 221 17.42 11.24 -8.99
N ASP A 222 18.06 10.41 -9.79
CA ASP A 222 18.63 9.14 -9.34
C ASP A 222 19.80 9.36 -8.37
N THR A 223 20.61 10.39 -8.58
CA THR A 223 21.70 10.77 -7.66
C THR A 223 21.15 11.27 -6.33
N PHE A 224 20.11 12.10 -6.35
CA PHE A 224 19.46 12.62 -5.14
C PHE A 224 18.78 11.51 -4.32
N ILE A 225 18.13 10.56 -4.99
CA ILE A 225 17.49 9.39 -4.35
C ILE A 225 18.55 8.55 -3.66
N ASN A 226 19.66 8.26 -4.32
CA ASN A 226 20.74 7.42 -3.77
C ASN A 226 21.45 8.10 -2.58
N GLU A 227 21.70 9.40 -2.62
CA GLU A 227 22.35 10.15 -1.53
C GLU A 227 21.47 10.28 -0.26
N ASN A 228 20.15 10.19 -0.38
CA ASN A 228 19.23 10.35 0.76
C ASN A 228 18.66 9.03 1.30
N LEU A 229 18.87 7.90 0.60
CA LEU A 229 18.52 6.56 1.08
C LEU A 229 19.62 5.92 1.93
N GLU A 230 20.86 6.45 1.91
CA GLU A 230 22.01 5.92 2.69
C GLU A 230 22.22 6.65 4.04
N LYS A 231 21.34 7.57 4.42
CA LYS A 231 21.34 8.26 5.72
C LYS A 231 20.12 7.92 6.54
#